data_f3a866d94e6ddd757952a246941c834b
#
_entry.id   f3a866d94e6ddd757952a246941c834b
#
_cell.length_a   1.000
_cell.length_b   1.000
_cell.length_c   1.000
_cell.angle_alpha   90.00
_cell.angle_beta   90.00
_cell.angle_gamma   90.00
#
_symmetry.space_group_name_H-M   'P 1'
#
loop_
_entity.id
_entity.type
_entity.pdbx_description
1 polymer ?
#
loop_
_entity_poly.entity_id
_entity_poly.type
_entity_poly.pdbx_seq_one_letter_code
_entity_poly.pdbx_strand_id
1 'polypeptide(L)'
;ISHVSDSTFYDVLKISKAPVIASHSSCRFFTPGFQRNMSDDMIRELGKNGGVIQINFGASFLDSLARVNSKVLDSLEKLLISKGLTSRDSAAQPIIDQFAMNHAELYSDVDRVADHIDHVVRLIGIDHVGIGSDFDGVGDSLPLGLKDVSDYPNLIFVLLKRGYTPEDIE
;
A
#
# COMPACT_ATOMS: atom_id res chain seq x y z
N ILE A 1 -2.95 7.55 -12.93
CA ILE A 1 -1.92 6.72 -13.56
C ILE A 1 -1.46 5.56 -12.68
N SER A 2 -2.31 5.09 -11.76
CA SER A 2 -1.99 3.90 -10.95
C SER A 2 -1.84 2.66 -11.82
N HIS A 3 -0.92 1.77 -11.47
CA HIS A 3 -0.66 0.46 -12.08
C HIS A 3 -0.60 0.41 -13.63
N VAL A 4 -0.25 1.50 -14.27
CA VAL A 4 0.08 1.52 -15.71
C VAL A 4 1.48 0.95 -15.94
N SER A 5 1.78 0.54 -17.17
CA SER A 5 3.15 0.15 -17.53
C SER A 5 4.12 1.33 -17.42
N ASP A 6 5.41 1.05 -17.22
CA ASP A 6 6.44 2.09 -17.15
C ASP A 6 6.43 2.98 -18.41
N SER A 7 6.25 2.40 -19.61
CA SER A 7 6.15 3.17 -20.86
C SER A 7 4.94 4.10 -20.87
N THR A 8 3.77 3.61 -20.48
CA THR A 8 2.55 4.42 -20.40
C THR A 8 2.71 5.57 -19.40
N PHE A 9 3.36 5.33 -18.26
CA PHE A 9 3.66 6.37 -17.29
C PHE A 9 4.44 7.54 -17.93
N TYR A 10 5.56 7.24 -18.58
CA TYR A 10 6.38 8.28 -19.22
C TYR A 10 5.67 8.96 -20.39
N ASP A 11 4.84 8.24 -21.14
CA ASP A 11 4.08 8.84 -22.23
C ASP A 11 3.00 9.81 -21.72
N VAL A 12 2.33 9.47 -20.59
CA VAL A 12 1.39 10.41 -19.95
C VAL A 12 2.11 11.67 -19.47
N LEU A 13 3.29 11.54 -18.83
CA LEU A 13 4.05 12.73 -18.39
C LEU A 13 4.47 13.65 -19.54
N LYS A 14 4.79 13.09 -20.71
CA LYS A 14 5.18 13.90 -21.90
C LYS A 14 4.03 14.75 -22.44
N ILE A 15 2.79 14.27 -22.35
CA ILE A 15 1.62 14.93 -22.95
C ILE A 15 0.79 15.72 -21.93
N SER A 16 0.83 15.36 -20.65
CA SER A 16 0.08 16.05 -19.61
C SER A 16 0.64 17.45 -19.39
N LYS A 17 -0.26 18.44 -19.37
CA LYS A 17 0.05 19.85 -19.04
C LYS A 17 -0.27 20.18 -17.58
N ALA A 18 -0.75 19.22 -16.82
CA ALA A 18 -1.13 19.36 -15.43
C ALA A 18 -0.42 18.28 -14.59
N PRO A 19 -0.26 18.50 -13.28
CA PRO A 19 0.21 17.46 -12.36
C PRO A 19 -0.62 16.19 -12.48
N VAL A 20 0.03 15.03 -12.47
CA VAL A 20 -0.64 13.74 -12.55
C VAL A 20 -0.72 13.08 -11.19
N ILE A 21 -1.72 12.23 -10.99
CA ILE A 21 -1.92 11.50 -9.74
C ILE A 21 -1.79 9.99 -9.96
N ALA A 22 -0.99 9.33 -9.13
CA ALA A 22 -1.02 7.89 -8.92
C ALA A 22 -1.87 7.60 -7.68
N SER A 23 -3.18 7.43 -7.86
CA SER A 23 -4.19 7.46 -6.79
C SER A 23 -4.10 6.31 -5.79
N HIS A 24 -3.41 5.21 -6.12
CA HIS A 24 -3.18 4.05 -5.26
C HIS A 24 -2.00 3.23 -5.81
N SER A 25 -0.80 3.68 -5.52
CA SER A 25 0.46 3.04 -5.92
C SER A 25 1.41 2.93 -4.73
N SER A 26 2.47 2.14 -4.88
CA SER A 26 3.49 1.96 -3.83
C SER A 26 4.88 2.01 -4.45
N CYS A 27 5.93 2.00 -3.61
CA CYS A 27 7.31 2.10 -4.06
C CYS A 27 7.83 0.71 -4.45
N ARG A 28 8.33 0.57 -5.68
CA ARG A 28 8.97 -0.66 -6.18
C ARG A 28 10.24 -1.01 -5.41
N PHE A 29 10.83 -0.05 -4.73
CA PHE A 29 11.99 -0.25 -3.85
C PHE A 29 11.78 -1.38 -2.84
N PHE A 30 10.60 -1.46 -2.22
CA PHE A 30 10.25 -2.51 -1.24
C PHE A 30 9.73 -3.80 -1.88
N THR A 31 9.45 -3.77 -3.19
CA THR A 31 8.93 -4.91 -3.96
C THR A 31 9.69 -5.07 -5.28
N PRO A 32 11.00 -5.34 -5.24
CA PRO A 32 11.82 -5.43 -6.45
C PRO A 32 11.23 -6.35 -7.52
N GLY A 33 11.23 -5.89 -8.76
CA GLY A 33 10.66 -6.63 -9.91
C GLY A 33 9.14 -6.58 -10.03
N PHE A 34 8.43 -5.91 -9.12
CA PHE A 34 6.98 -5.77 -9.21
C PHE A 34 6.59 -4.48 -9.95
N GLN A 35 6.36 -4.59 -11.25
CA GLN A 35 6.11 -3.45 -12.14
C GLN A 35 4.81 -2.68 -11.86
N ARG A 36 3.89 -3.23 -11.08
CA ARG A 36 2.70 -2.49 -10.64
C ARG A 36 3.07 -1.29 -9.77
N ASN A 37 4.15 -1.40 -8.99
CA ASN A 37 4.66 -0.33 -8.15
C ASN A 37 5.60 0.59 -8.93
N MET A 38 5.68 1.85 -8.50
CA MET A 38 6.50 2.86 -9.15
C MET A 38 7.98 2.72 -8.76
N SER A 39 8.87 2.76 -9.75
CA SER A 39 10.31 2.83 -9.51
C SER A 39 10.71 4.20 -8.96
N ASP A 40 11.89 4.30 -8.35
CA ASP A 40 12.43 5.56 -7.85
C ASP A 40 12.55 6.62 -8.95
N ASP A 41 12.89 6.20 -10.18
CA ASP A 41 12.97 7.13 -11.31
C ASP A 41 11.59 7.65 -11.72
N MET A 42 10.56 6.77 -11.71
CA MET A 42 9.18 7.20 -11.95
C MET A 42 8.71 8.19 -10.87
N ILE A 43 9.04 7.92 -9.59
CA ILE A 43 8.69 8.82 -8.47
C ILE A 43 9.38 10.17 -8.66
N ARG A 44 10.67 10.22 -9.03
CA ARG A 44 11.38 11.47 -9.29
C ARG A 44 10.77 12.26 -10.47
N GLU A 45 10.40 11.58 -11.55
CA GLU A 45 9.75 12.26 -12.69
C GLU A 45 8.34 12.74 -12.33
N LEU A 46 7.60 11.99 -11.49
CA LEU A 46 6.31 12.43 -10.94
C LEU A 46 6.47 13.74 -10.15
N GLY A 47 7.46 13.82 -9.26
CA GLY A 47 7.75 15.03 -8.49
C GLY A 47 8.10 16.23 -9.37
N LYS A 48 8.91 16.03 -10.43
CA LYS A 48 9.20 17.09 -11.42
C LYS A 48 7.95 17.61 -12.16
N ASN A 49 6.97 16.73 -12.37
CA ASN A 49 5.68 17.10 -12.96
C ASN A 49 4.76 17.83 -11.95
N GLY A 50 5.12 17.91 -10.68
CA GLY A 50 4.26 18.42 -9.60
C GLY A 50 3.18 17.42 -9.17
N GLY A 51 3.30 16.16 -9.57
CA GLY A 51 2.31 15.11 -9.31
C GLY A 51 2.42 14.52 -7.91
N VAL A 52 1.48 13.64 -7.57
CA VAL A 52 1.35 13.00 -6.26
C VAL A 52 1.23 11.49 -6.41
N ILE A 53 1.95 10.74 -5.58
CA ILE A 53 1.73 9.31 -5.37
C ILE A 53 0.97 9.10 -4.05
N GLN A 54 -0.15 8.39 -4.10
CA GLN A 54 -0.92 8.01 -2.91
C GLN A 54 -0.66 6.53 -2.62
N ILE A 55 -0.19 6.25 -1.39
CA ILE A 55 0.30 4.91 -1.00
C ILE A 55 -0.86 3.94 -0.84
N ASN A 56 -0.82 2.85 -1.62
CA ASN A 56 -1.73 1.72 -1.52
C ASN A 56 -1.39 0.85 -0.30
N PHE A 57 -2.41 0.31 0.39
CA PHE A 57 -2.21 -0.46 1.61
C PHE A 57 -2.20 -1.98 1.42
N GLY A 58 -2.48 -2.50 0.23
CA GLY A 58 -2.42 -3.94 0.00
C GLY A 58 -1.05 -4.53 0.34
N ALA A 59 -1.00 -5.52 1.21
CA ALA A 59 0.24 -6.09 1.75
C ALA A 59 1.22 -6.55 0.65
N SER A 60 0.71 -7.12 -0.45
CA SER A 60 1.52 -7.54 -1.60
C SER A 60 2.15 -6.37 -2.38
N PHE A 61 1.65 -5.14 -2.20
CA PHE A 61 2.19 -3.91 -2.77
C PHE A 61 3.16 -3.20 -1.84
N LEU A 62 3.13 -3.55 -0.56
CA LEU A 62 3.98 -2.97 0.47
C LEU A 62 5.22 -3.82 0.74
N ASP A 63 5.11 -5.16 0.64
CA ASP A 63 6.20 -6.05 1.02
C ASP A 63 6.36 -7.24 0.07
N SER A 64 7.63 -7.53 -0.28
CA SER A 64 7.98 -8.69 -1.10
C SER A 64 7.64 -10.02 -0.44
N LEU A 65 7.77 -10.14 0.89
CA LEU A 65 7.46 -11.38 1.63
C LEU A 65 5.96 -11.67 1.57
N ALA A 66 5.11 -10.67 1.80
CA ALA A 66 3.66 -10.82 1.68
C ALA A 66 3.26 -11.30 0.26
N ARG A 67 3.99 -10.86 -0.76
CA ARG A 67 3.76 -11.26 -2.15
C ARG A 67 4.20 -12.68 -2.46
N VAL A 68 5.36 -13.11 -1.95
CA VAL A 68 5.90 -14.46 -2.20
C VAL A 68 5.06 -15.53 -1.49
N ASN A 69 4.50 -15.19 -0.35
CA ASN A 69 3.74 -16.09 0.51
C ASN A 69 2.25 -16.19 0.16
N SER A 70 1.82 -15.74 -1.02
CA SER A 70 0.42 -15.81 -1.47
C SER A 70 -0.19 -17.22 -1.35
N LYS A 71 0.62 -18.28 -1.53
CA LYS A 71 0.18 -19.68 -1.35
C LYS A 71 -0.32 -20.01 0.06
N VAL A 72 0.16 -19.30 1.07
CA VAL A 72 -0.29 -19.50 2.46
C VAL A 72 -1.64 -18.81 2.64
N LEU A 73 -1.86 -17.64 2.02
CA LEU A 73 -3.17 -16.99 1.98
C LEU A 73 -4.20 -17.84 1.23
N ASP A 74 -3.82 -18.56 0.17
CA ASP A 74 -4.67 -19.56 -0.49
C ASP A 74 -5.15 -20.66 0.48
N SER A 75 -4.37 -20.97 1.52
CA SER A 75 -4.77 -21.94 2.53
C SER A 75 -5.86 -21.41 3.46
N LEU A 76 -5.84 -20.12 3.78
CA LEU A 76 -6.93 -19.45 4.51
C LEU A 76 -8.22 -19.47 3.69
N GLU A 77 -8.15 -19.11 2.42
CA GLU A 77 -9.32 -19.13 1.54
C GLU A 77 -9.94 -20.54 1.47
N LYS A 78 -9.12 -21.58 1.28
CA LYS A 78 -9.58 -22.99 1.31
C LYS A 78 -10.21 -23.37 2.64
N LEU A 79 -9.65 -22.91 3.77
CA LEU A 79 -10.22 -23.13 5.08
C LEU A 79 -11.59 -22.51 5.23
N LEU A 80 -11.76 -21.25 4.80
CA LEU A 80 -13.04 -20.55 4.82
C LEU A 80 -14.08 -21.25 3.93
N ILE A 81 -13.72 -21.59 2.69
CA ILE A 81 -14.58 -22.33 1.77
C ILE A 81 -15.03 -23.66 2.37
N SER A 82 -14.13 -24.40 3.03
CA SER A 82 -14.47 -25.68 3.68
C SER A 82 -15.51 -25.54 4.80
N LYS A 83 -15.65 -24.33 5.35
CA LYS A 83 -16.63 -23.97 6.37
C LYS A 83 -17.89 -23.30 5.79
N GLY A 84 -17.98 -23.19 4.46
CA GLY A 84 -19.07 -22.50 3.77
C GLY A 84 -19.04 -20.98 3.98
N LEU A 85 -17.87 -20.42 4.26
CA LEU A 85 -17.67 -19.00 4.52
C LEU A 85 -16.86 -18.34 3.40
N THR A 86 -17.06 -17.05 3.25
CA THR A 86 -16.19 -16.15 2.50
C THR A 86 -15.53 -15.16 3.44
N SER A 87 -14.50 -14.48 3.00
CA SER A 87 -13.82 -13.44 3.82
C SER A 87 -14.73 -12.25 4.20
N ARG A 88 -15.86 -12.08 3.52
CA ARG A 88 -16.83 -11.03 3.80
C ARG A 88 -17.85 -11.38 4.88
N ASP A 89 -17.89 -12.64 5.30
CA ASP A 89 -18.83 -13.09 6.33
C ASP A 89 -18.33 -12.72 7.72
N SER A 90 -19.15 -12.08 8.53
CA SER A 90 -18.77 -11.74 9.91
C SER A 90 -18.33 -12.96 10.74
N ALA A 91 -18.86 -14.14 10.44
CA ALA A 91 -18.46 -15.41 11.05
C ALA A 91 -17.03 -15.86 10.65
N ALA A 92 -16.47 -15.33 9.57
CA ALA A 92 -15.10 -15.62 9.15
C ALA A 92 -14.06 -14.81 9.94
N GLN A 93 -14.43 -13.66 10.50
CA GLN A 93 -13.50 -12.73 11.13
C GLN A 93 -12.64 -13.38 12.24
N PRO A 94 -13.16 -14.17 13.17
CA PRO A 94 -12.34 -14.83 14.19
C PRO A 94 -11.31 -15.81 13.58
N ILE A 95 -11.65 -16.43 12.45
CA ILE A 95 -10.74 -17.37 11.75
C ILE A 95 -9.63 -16.58 11.06
N ILE A 96 -9.96 -15.46 10.42
CA ILE A 96 -9.03 -14.55 9.77
C ILE A 96 -8.05 -13.98 10.80
N ASP A 97 -8.56 -13.48 11.93
CA ASP A 97 -7.75 -12.91 13.00
C ASP A 97 -6.78 -13.94 13.57
N GLN A 98 -7.26 -15.15 13.85
CA GLN A 98 -6.42 -16.24 14.36
C GLN A 98 -5.35 -16.66 13.34
N PHE A 99 -5.71 -16.68 12.04
CA PHE A 99 -4.76 -16.97 10.98
C PHE A 99 -3.70 -15.87 10.87
N ALA A 100 -4.10 -14.60 10.92
CA ALA A 100 -3.20 -13.45 10.89
C ALA A 100 -2.23 -13.46 12.08
N MET A 101 -2.70 -13.79 13.29
CA MET A 101 -1.85 -13.93 14.48
C MET A 101 -0.80 -15.04 14.32
N ASN A 102 -1.17 -16.16 13.69
CA ASN A 102 -0.27 -17.29 13.49
C ASN A 102 0.71 -17.09 12.33
N HIS A 103 0.43 -16.12 11.46
CA HIS A 103 1.20 -15.87 10.24
C HIS A 103 1.46 -14.36 10.07
N ALA A 104 1.83 -13.68 11.16
CA ALA A 104 2.08 -12.25 11.15
C ALA A 104 3.13 -11.83 10.09
N GLU A 105 4.08 -12.72 9.79
CA GLU A 105 5.10 -12.54 8.77
C GLU A 105 4.56 -12.44 7.32
N LEU A 106 3.30 -12.83 7.10
CA LEU A 106 2.64 -12.72 5.79
C LEU A 106 1.98 -11.37 5.55
N TYR A 107 1.79 -10.61 6.62
CA TYR A 107 1.12 -9.33 6.58
C TYR A 107 2.15 -8.21 6.75
N SER A 108 1.99 -7.17 5.95
CA SER A 108 2.60 -5.89 6.27
C SER A 108 1.93 -5.29 7.50
N ASP A 109 2.54 -4.30 8.09
CA ASP A 109 2.00 -3.51 9.19
C ASP A 109 1.93 -2.02 8.83
N VAL A 110 1.41 -1.24 9.75
CA VAL A 110 1.31 0.22 9.59
C VAL A 110 2.67 0.88 9.45
N ASP A 111 3.72 0.34 10.07
CA ASP A 111 5.09 0.84 9.94
C ASP A 111 5.62 0.70 8.52
N ARG A 112 5.26 -0.38 7.81
CA ARG A 112 5.64 -0.55 6.41
C ARG A 112 4.97 0.47 5.50
N VAL A 113 3.72 0.86 5.78
CA VAL A 113 3.07 1.98 5.05
C VAL A 113 3.85 3.27 5.26
N ALA A 114 4.23 3.56 6.50
CA ALA A 114 5.05 4.74 6.81
C ALA A 114 6.44 4.68 6.16
N ASP A 115 7.06 3.48 6.00
CA ASP A 115 8.32 3.32 5.25
C ASP A 115 8.17 3.78 3.78
N HIS A 116 7.05 3.46 3.14
CA HIS A 116 6.76 3.93 1.78
C HIS A 116 6.62 5.45 1.72
N ILE A 117 5.93 6.05 2.70
CA ILE A 117 5.79 7.51 2.81
C ILE A 117 7.17 8.14 2.98
N ASP A 118 7.99 7.67 3.94
CA ASP A 118 9.36 8.13 4.17
C ASP A 118 10.21 8.05 2.91
N HIS A 119 10.06 6.96 2.13
CA HIS A 119 10.81 6.77 0.90
C HIS A 119 10.47 7.83 -0.14
N VAL A 120 9.18 8.11 -0.36
CA VAL A 120 8.74 9.17 -1.28
C VAL A 120 9.19 10.54 -0.80
N VAL A 121 9.01 10.84 0.49
CA VAL A 121 9.45 12.13 1.08
C VAL A 121 10.94 12.36 0.87
N ARG A 122 11.78 11.33 1.07
CA ARG A 122 13.23 11.43 0.80
C ARG A 122 13.56 11.67 -0.67
N LEU A 123 12.75 11.18 -1.60
CA LEU A 123 13.00 11.31 -3.03
C LEU A 123 12.53 12.64 -3.61
N ILE A 124 11.35 13.13 -3.20
CA ILE A 124 10.68 14.23 -3.87
C ILE A 124 9.95 15.23 -2.93
N GLY A 125 9.96 14.99 -1.62
CA GLY A 125 9.34 15.88 -0.62
C GLY A 125 7.93 15.48 -0.21
N ILE A 126 7.45 16.10 0.88
CA ILE A 126 6.18 15.77 1.53
C ILE A 126 4.97 16.13 0.67
N ASP A 127 5.04 17.20 -0.11
CA ASP A 127 3.93 17.69 -0.95
C ASP A 127 3.54 16.72 -2.08
N HIS A 128 4.28 15.63 -2.25
CA HIS A 128 4.14 14.68 -3.35
C HIS A 128 3.68 13.28 -2.93
N VAL A 129 3.33 13.09 -1.65
CA VAL A 129 2.86 11.82 -1.11
C VAL A 129 1.51 11.97 -0.43
N GLY A 130 0.66 10.96 -0.53
CA GLY A 130 -0.63 10.93 0.14
C GLY A 130 -1.08 9.51 0.45
N ILE A 131 -2.30 9.38 0.95
CA ILE A 131 -2.92 8.13 1.36
C ILE A 131 -3.88 7.66 0.25
N GLY A 132 -3.59 6.51 -0.34
CA GLY A 132 -4.37 5.89 -1.42
C GLY A 132 -4.91 4.50 -1.07
N SER A 133 -5.12 4.24 0.18
CA SER A 133 -5.51 2.99 0.87
C SER A 133 -5.95 1.81 0.00
N ASP A 134 -6.92 2.01 -0.91
CA ASP A 134 -7.50 0.98 -1.78
C ASP A 134 -8.21 -0.15 -1.01
N PHE A 135 -8.88 0.19 0.10
CA PHE A 135 -9.54 -0.78 0.99
C PHE A 135 -10.51 -1.71 0.26
N ASP A 136 -11.22 -1.19 -0.75
CA ASP A 136 -12.19 -1.98 -1.53
C ASP A 136 -11.52 -2.87 -2.59
N GLY A 137 -10.27 -2.60 -2.96
CA GLY A 137 -9.58 -3.25 -4.07
C GLY A 137 -8.64 -4.39 -3.67
N VAL A 138 -8.29 -4.51 -2.39
CA VAL A 138 -7.23 -5.44 -1.92
C VAL A 138 -7.74 -6.56 -0.99
N GLY A 139 -9.05 -6.60 -0.70
CA GLY A 139 -9.66 -7.60 0.17
C GLY A 139 -9.02 -7.61 1.56
N ASP A 140 -8.79 -8.80 2.13
CA ASP A 140 -8.24 -8.97 3.48
C ASP A 140 -6.71 -8.84 3.57
N SER A 141 -6.04 -8.54 2.45
CA SER A 141 -4.57 -8.39 2.41
C SER A 141 -4.09 -7.03 2.92
N LEU A 142 -4.76 -6.47 3.92
CA LEU A 142 -4.44 -5.18 4.51
C LEU A 142 -3.42 -5.31 5.65
N PRO A 143 -2.64 -4.23 5.95
CA PRO A 143 -1.64 -4.26 7.00
C PRO A 143 -2.24 -4.48 8.38
N LEU A 144 -1.46 -5.08 9.27
CA LEU A 144 -1.82 -5.12 10.69
C LEU A 144 -1.86 -3.69 11.24
N GLY A 145 -2.95 -3.37 11.93
CA GLY A 145 -3.19 -2.04 12.49
C GLY A 145 -3.67 -0.98 11.49
N LEU A 146 -4.07 -1.42 10.25
CA LEU A 146 -4.60 -0.51 9.23
C LEU A 146 -5.59 -1.25 8.32
N LYS A 147 -6.67 -1.77 8.91
CA LYS A 147 -7.67 -2.62 8.24
C LYS A 147 -8.82 -1.85 7.61
N ASP A 148 -9.13 -0.69 8.15
CA ASP A 148 -10.17 0.21 7.63
C ASP A 148 -9.88 1.67 8.01
N VAL A 149 -10.78 2.57 7.66
CA VAL A 149 -10.62 4.02 7.89
C VAL A 149 -10.55 4.38 9.38
N SER A 150 -11.10 3.57 10.28
CA SER A 150 -11.04 3.82 11.73
C SER A 150 -9.64 3.59 12.30
N ASP A 151 -8.77 2.91 11.55
CA ASP A 151 -7.37 2.64 11.91
C ASP A 151 -6.40 3.76 11.47
N TYR A 152 -6.84 4.76 10.72
CA TYR A 152 -5.98 5.90 10.33
C TYR A 152 -5.24 6.56 11.49
N PRO A 153 -5.83 6.69 12.71
CA PRO A 153 -5.09 7.19 13.86
C PRO A 153 -3.79 6.42 14.16
N ASN A 154 -3.72 5.12 13.82
CA ASN A 154 -2.50 4.33 14.00
C ASN A 154 -1.39 4.80 13.04
N LEU A 155 -1.74 5.07 11.77
CA LEU A 155 -0.78 5.61 10.80
C LEU A 155 -0.32 7.02 11.20
N ILE A 156 -1.25 7.88 11.60
CA ILE A 156 -0.95 9.24 12.10
C ILE A 156 0.01 9.15 13.29
N PHE A 157 -0.27 8.27 14.24
CA PHE A 157 0.61 8.06 15.41
C PHE A 157 2.04 7.66 15.00
N VAL A 158 2.16 6.72 14.03
CA VAL A 158 3.47 6.28 13.53
C VAL A 158 4.21 7.44 12.87
N LEU A 159 3.53 8.23 12.02
CA LEU A 159 4.13 9.38 11.34
C LEU A 159 4.60 10.45 12.35
N LEU A 160 3.77 10.80 13.33
CA LEU A 160 4.17 11.71 14.42
C LEU A 160 5.39 11.20 15.19
N LYS A 161 5.42 9.89 15.50
CA LYS A 161 6.57 9.25 16.16
C LYS A 161 7.85 9.29 15.31
N ARG A 162 7.73 9.31 13.99
CA ARG A 162 8.83 9.44 13.04
C ARG A 162 9.30 10.91 12.86
N GLY A 163 8.60 11.87 13.48
CA GLY A 163 8.97 13.28 13.50
C GLY A 163 8.26 14.15 12.47
N TYR A 164 7.23 13.62 11.78
CA TYR A 164 6.34 14.47 10.98
C TYR A 164 5.56 15.41 11.90
N THR A 165 5.37 16.64 11.46
CA THR A 165 4.52 17.61 12.17
C THR A 165 3.04 17.39 11.83
N PRO A 166 2.08 17.90 12.61
CA PRO A 166 0.68 17.88 12.21
C PRO A 166 0.45 18.51 10.83
N GLU A 167 1.16 19.57 10.52
CA GLU A 167 1.09 20.28 9.23
C GLU A 167 1.61 19.42 8.05
N ASP A 168 2.58 18.52 8.31
CA ASP A 168 3.05 17.57 7.29
C ASP A 168 2.01 16.48 7.01
N ILE A 169 1.08 16.22 7.93
CA ILE A 169 0.12 15.11 7.86
C ILE A 169 -1.23 15.58 7.30
N GLU A 170 -1.56 16.87 7.36
CA GLU A 170 -2.79 17.45 6.81
C GLU A 170 -2.77 17.51 5.28
#